data_235c33cb9e88505b99e83282ea25b53a
#
_entry.id   235c33cb9e88505b99e83282ea25b53a
#
_cell.length_a   1.000
_cell.length_b   1.000
_cell.length_c   1.000
_cell.angle_alpha   90.00
_cell.angle_beta   90.00
_cell.angle_gamma   90.00
#
_symmetry.space_group_name_H-M   'P 1'
#
loop_
_entity.id
_entity.type
_entity.pdbx_description
1 polymer ?
#
loop_
_entity_poly.entity_id
_entity_poly.type
_entity_poly.pdbx_seq_one_letter_code
_entity_poly.pdbx_strand_id
1 'polypeptide(L)'
;MNEAAVFSGVLTELEARNYDPLVHVPEAHAETYADVLDRAEQHRITIRGRYPDVLGFTETDRVFAVEVKGDTGLLRGMGQALTYQRGAHVSYLAAEAAAVEGHADLLHAKGVGTIGVDDGGVAAWRDPPAAESTAEVADVRGQLSLRAGGAEFGGDVTTLSLAQPLNYLAPVVAVDRHGPLGRDELADTLADEYGFGAGEAAVAGARALGLLTTAAPHGCTDQGDLAATVLRGYGVETLDDLRLRKDETRGSTVAAVHEPLAVLLRNCFTRHPEFGLLLEALRKEGPRVHFLDLLERLVREYPNVFLGAVCTSRGRERARSLIERGETARLYGDREVWADVVRTNVLFNFVQQLKHVGVLAPETRSHGGAIADYDPDEKPWILADR
;
A
#
# COMPACT_ATOMS: atom_id res chain seq x y z
N MET A 1 -28.01 9.49 -21.36
CA MET A 1 -26.59 9.95 -21.52
C MET A 1 -25.67 8.76 -21.48
N ASN A 2 -24.61 8.71 -22.30
CA ASN A 2 -23.63 7.62 -22.21
C ASN A 2 -22.72 7.76 -20.99
N GLU A 3 -22.12 6.66 -20.55
CA GLU A 3 -21.30 6.61 -19.32
C GLU A 3 -20.05 7.50 -19.41
N ALA A 4 -19.41 7.62 -20.57
CA ALA A 4 -18.24 8.48 -20.75
C ALA A 4 -18.57 9.98 -20.55
N ALA A 5 -19.73 10.43 -21.02
CA ALA A 5 -20.18 11.79 -20.81
C ALA A 5 -20.48 12.09 -19.33
N VAL A 6 -21.12 11.14 -18.61
CA VAL A 6 -21.31 11.23 -17.16
C VAL A 6 -19.96 11.32 -16.46
N PHE A 7 -19.01 10.47 -16.83
CA PHE A 7 -17.67 10.43 -16.24
C PHE A 7 -16.93 11.76 -16.41
N SER A 8 -16.93 12.31 -17.63
CA SER A 8 -16.29 13.60 -17.91
C SER A 8 -16.93 14.74 -17.10
N GLY A 9 -18.27 14.76 -16.97
CA GLY A 9 -18.99 15.72 -16.14
C GLY A 9 -18.61 15.62 -14.65
N VAL A 10 -18.51 14.41 -14.15
CA VAL A 10 -18.06 14.14 -12.75
C VAL A 10 -16.66 14.68 -12.51
N LEU A 11 -15.70 14.38 -13.41
CA LEU A 11 -14.33 14.88 -13.25
C LEU A 11 -14.26 16.40 -13.26
N THR A 12 -15.00 17.05 -14.15
CA THR A 12 -15.06 18.53 -14.18
C THR A 12 -15.51 19.12 -12.85
N GLU A 13 -16.51 18.54 -12.23
CA GLU A 13 -17.02 19.00 -10.93
C GLU A 13 -16.05 18.70 -9.79
N LEU A 14 -15.39 17.52 -9.80
CA LEU A 14 -14.40 17.17 -8.79
C LEU A 14 -13.22 18.11 -8.82
N GLU A 15 -12.73 18.46 -10.02
CA GLU A 15 -11.67 19.45 -10.20
C GLU A 15 -12.09 20.83 -9.70
N ALA A 16 -13.33 21.28 -10.01
CA ALA A 16 -13.89 22.55 -9.55
C ALA A 16 -13.99 22.61 -8.00
N ARG A 17 -14.15 21.46 -7.35
CA ARG A 17 -14.17 21.33 -5.87
C ARG A 17 -12.80 21.15 -5.24
N ASN A 18 -11.71 21.22 -6.00
CA ASN A 18 -10.34 20.94 -5.57
C ASN A 18 -10.20 19.53 -4.95
N TYR A 19 -10.93 18.55 -5.48
CA TYR A 19 -10.70 17.16 -5.18
C TYR A 19 -9.55 16.65 -6.06
N ASP A 20 -8.82 15.67 -5.57
CA ASP A 20 -7.72 15.01 -6.29
C ASP A 20 -8.16 13.62 -6.77
N PRO A 21 -8.76 13.52 -7.98
CA PRO A 21 -9.33 12.27 -8.48
C PRO A 21 -8.29 11.42 -9.20
N LEU A 22 -8.31 10.12 -8.90
CA LEU A 22 -7.72 9.07 -9.72
C LEU A 22 -8.84 8.27 -10.39
N VAL A 23 -8.62 7.79 -11.60
CA VAL A 23 -9.66 7.08 -12.38
C VAL A 23 -9.30 5.62 -12.61
N HIS A 24 -10.32 4.78 -12.78
CA HIS A 24 -10.13 3.41 -13.24
C HIS A 24 -10.89 3.20 -14.57
N VAL A 25 -10.13 3.03 -15.63
CA VAL A 25 -10.67 2.68 -16.95
C VAL A 25 -10.06 1.35 -17.38
N PRO A 26 -10.87 0.30 -17.62
CA PRO A 26 -10.37 -0.95 -18.17
C PRO A 26 -9.71 -0.74 -19.55
N GLU A 27 -8.59 -1.41 -19.81
CA GLU A 27 -7.83 -1.27 -21.08
C GLU A 27 -8.71 -1.46 -22.33
N ALA A 28 -9.68 -2.36 -22.26
CA ALA A 28 -10.63 -2.61 -23.36
C ALA A 28 -11.52 -1.41 -23.71
N HIS A 29 -11.58 -0.40 -22.86
CA HIS A 29 -12.41 0.80 -23.01
C HIS A 29 -11.60 2.09 -23.13
N ALA A 30 -10.27 2.02 -23.17
CA ALA A 30 -9.39 3.18 -23.17
C ALA A 30 -9.71 4.21 -24.28
N GLU A 31 -10.03 3.76 -25.48
CA GLU A 31 -10.42 4.66 -26.59
C GLU A 31 -11.71 5.42 -26.31
N THR A 32 -12.68 4.79 -25.65
CA THR A 32 -13.98 5.41 -25.30
C THR A 32 -13.84 6.48 -24.23
N TYR A 33 -12.84 6.34 -23.36
CA TYR A 33 -12.56 7.22 -22.22
C TYR A 33 -11.26 8.02 -22.39
N ALA A 34 -10.82 8.27 -23.64
CA ALA A 34 -9.57 8.98 -23.90
C ALA A 34 -9.52 10.35 -23.18
N ASP A 35 -10.60 11.15 -23.27
CA ASP A 35 -10.69 12.45 -22.58
C ASP A 35 -10.56 12.35 -21.04
N VAL A 36 -11.05 11.25 -20.46
CA VAL A 36 -10.94 10.98 -19.01
C VAL A 36 -9.50 10.65 -18.66
N LEU A 37 -8.85 9.83 -19.48
CA LEU A 37 -7.46 9.39 -19.27
C LEU A 37 -6.45 10.52 -19.52
N ASP A 38 -6.77 11.50 -20.35
CA ASP A 38 -5.92 12.68 -20.56
C ASP A 38 -5.96 13.67 -19.36
N ARG A 39 -7.01 13.57 -18.52
CA ARG A 39 -7.25 14.52 -17.42
C ARG A 39 -6.87 13.99 -16.04
N ALA A 40 -6.91 12.68 -15.85
CA ALA A 40 -6.67 12.08 -14.54
C ALA A 40 -5.82 10.81 -14.61
N GLU A 41 -4.97 10.62 -13.64
CA GLU A 41 -4.13 9.42 -13.51
C GLU A 41 -4.99 8.19 -13.19
N GLN A 42 -4.57 7.02 -13.68
CA GLN A 42 -5.24 5.77 -13.40
C GLN A 42 -4.85 5.20 -12.04
N HIS A 43 -5.83 4.60 -11.36
CA HIS A 43 -5.59 3.77 -10.17
C HIS A 43 -5.93 2.30 -10.41
N ARG A 44 -5.38 1.41 -9.56
CA ARG A 44 -5.73 -0.01 -9.49
C ARG A 44 -6.07 -0.45 -8.06
N ILE A 45 -6.61 0.49 -7.27
CA ILE A 45 -7.01 0.26 -5.90
C ILE A 45 -8.40 -0.37 -5.89
N THR A 46 -8.55 -1.48 -5.17
CA THR A 46 -9.85 -2.15 -5.03
C THR A 46 -10.42 -1.94 -3.63
N ILE A 47 -11.75 -1.82 -3.59
CA ILE A 47 -12.53 -1.90 -2.35
C ILE A 47 -13.37 -3.17 -2.43
N ARG A 48 -13.08 -4.16 -1.57
CA ARG A 48 -13.75 -5.47 -1.59
C ARG A 48 -13.72 -6.16 -2.97
N GLY A 49 -12.55 -6.06 -3.65
CA GLY A 49 -12.35 -6.70 -4.95
C GLY A 49 -13.04 -6.01 -6.13
N ARG A 50 -13.52 -4.77 -5.95
CA ARG A 50 -14.11 -3.93 -7.00
C ARG A 50 -13.32 -2.65 -7.16
N TYR A 51 -13.12 -2.22 -8.39
CA TYR A 51 -12.49 -0.95 -8.71
C TYR A 51 -13.56 0.15 -8.74
N PRO A 52 -13.48 1.19 -7.88
CA PRO A 52 -14.25 2.40 -8.09
C PRO A 52 -13.87 3.06 -9.42
N ASP A 53 -14.83 3.63 -10.15
CA ASP A 53 -14.53 4.35 -11.39
C ASP A 53 -13.71 5.61 -11.10
N VAL A 54 -14.00 6.30 -9.98
CA VAL A 54 -13.17 7.40 -9.47
C VAL A 54 -12.89 7.20 -7.97
N LEU A 55 -11.66 7.48 -7.57
CA LEU A 55 -11.20 7.36 -6.19
C LEU A 55 -10.23 8.51 -5.90
N GLY A 56 -10.27 9.12 -4.71
CA GLY A 56 -9.37 10.23 -4.41
C GLY A 56 -9.57 10.83 -3.03
N PHE A 57 -9.01 12.04 -2.86
CA PHE A 57 -9.16 12.83 -1.65
C PHE A 57 -10.05 14.05 -1.86
N THR A 58 -10.93 14.33 -0.89
CA THR A 58 -11.61 15.61 -0.81
C THR A 58 -10.63 16.68 -0.34
N GLU A 59 -11.02 17.96 -0.45
CA GLU A 59 -10.25 19.10 0.10
C GLU A 59 -9.94 18.98 1.61
N THR A 60 -10.73 18.19 2.34
CA THR A 60 -10.56 17.91 3.79
C THR A 60 -9.83 16.59 4.04
N ASP A 61 -9.11 16.08 3.04
CA ASP A 61 -8.28 14.86 3.13
C ASP A 61 -9.08 13.59 3.51
N ARG A 62 -10.33 13.51 3.05
CA ARG A 62 -11.19 12.32 3.23
C ARG A 62 -11.21 11.52 1.96
N VAL A 63 -11.09 10.21 2.07
CA VAL A 63 -11.20 9.30 0.92
C VAL A 63 -12.63 9.34 0.38
N PHE A 64 -12.79 9.60 -0.91
CA PHE A 64 -14.05 9.45 -1.63
C PHE A 64 -13.95 8.38 -2.72
N ALA A 65 -15.08 7.75 -3.03
CA ALA A 65 -15.23 6.80 -4.14
C ALA A 65 -16.49 7.10 -4.93
N VAL A 66 -16.40 7.05 -6.25
CA VAL A 66 -17.56 7.25 -7.15
C VAL A 66 -17.70 6.03 -8.06
N GLU A 67 -18.93 5.56 -8.18
CA GLU A 67 -19.34 4.64 -9.25
C GLU A 67 -20.09 5.45 -10.31
N VAL A 68 -19.67 5.33 -11.56
CA VAL A 68 -20.27 6.06 -12.69
C VAL A 68 -21.15 5.11 -13.52
N LYS A 69 -22.33 5.54 -13.89
CA LYS A 69 -23.24 4.79 -14.76
C LYS A 69 -23.84 5.70 -15.83
N GLY A 70 -24.00 5.14 -17.01
CA GLY A 70 -24.78 5.76 -18.09
C GLY A 70 -26.29 5.55 -17.89
N ASP A 71 -26.99 5.41 -18.99
CA ASP A 71 -28.42 5.16 -19.06
C ASP A 71 -28.84 3.75 -18.61
N THR A 72 -27.88 2.85 -18.41
CA THR A 72 -28.11 1.46 -17.99
C THR A 72 -27.27 1.08 -16.78
N GLY A 73 -27.68 0.04 -16.07
CA GLY A 73 -26.88 -0.54 -14.99
C GLY A 73 -26.97 0.17 -13.63
N LEU A 74 -27.91 1.10 -13.44
CA LEU A 74 -28.07 1.91 -12.23
C LEU A 74 -28.17 1.04 -10.95
N LEU A 75 -29.00 -0.01 -10.95
CA LEU A 75 -29.14 -0.91 -9.79
C LEU A 75 -27.83 -1.63 -9.43
N ARG A 76 -27.04 -2.00 -10.43
CA ARG A 76 -25.71 -2.59 -10.20
C ARG A 76 -24.77 -1.54 -9.62
N GLY A 77 -24.79 -0.32 -10.14
CA GLY A 77 -24.02 0.81 -9.63
C GLY A 77 -24.35 1.13 -8.17
N MET A 78 -25.65 1.11 -7.80
CA MET A 78 -26.08 1.25 -6.40
C MET A 78 -25.41 0.21 -5.49
N GLY A 79 -25.40 -1.06 -5.89
CA GLY A 79 -24.74 -2.13 -5.13
C GLY A 79 -23.23 -1.95 -5.02
N GLN A 80 -22.57 -1.40 -6.05
CA GLN A 80 -21.14 -1.10 -6.04
C GLN A 80 -20.85 0.09 -5.12
N ALA A 81 -21.57 1.20 -5.26
CA ALA A 81 -21.42 2.36 -4.39
C ALA A 81 -21.64 2.03 -2.91
N LEU A 82 -22.62 1.18 -2.57
CA LEU A 82 -22.82 0.66 -1.21
C LEU A 82 -21.60 -0.15 -0.71
N THR A 83 -20.94 -0.89 -1.60
CA THR A 83 -19.75 -1.65 -1.25
C THR A 83 -18.57 -0.73 -0.93
N TYR A 84 -18.45 0.41 -1.62
CA TYR A 84 -17.34 1.35 -1.45
C TYR A 84 -17.35 2.08 -0.10
N GLN A 85 -18.47 2.15 0.60
CA GLN A 85 -18.53 2.65 1.98
C GLN A 85 -17.60 1.92 2.95
N ARG A 86 -17.17 0.72 2.60
CA ARG A 86 -16.23 -0.04 3.43
C ARG A 86 -14.81 0.53 3.39
N GLY A 87 -14.39 1.09 2.25
CA GLY A 87 -13.03 1.58 2.05
C GLY A 87 -12.95 3.08 1.74
N ALA A 88 -14.06 3.82 1.79
CA ALA A 88 -14.11 5.26 1.59
C ALA A 88 -14.93 5.94 2.68
N HIS A 89 -14.54 7.18 3.07
CA HIS A 89 -15.32 8.00 4.00
C HIS A 89 -16.63 8.47 3.38
N VAL A 90 -16.63 8.71 2.07
CA VAL A 90 -17.80 9.10 1.29
C VAL A 90 -17.87 8.29 0.00
N SER A 91 -19.04 7.81 -0.34
CA SER A 91 -19.28 7.03 -1.54
C SER A 91 -20.42 7.66 -2.33
N TYR A 92 -20.25 7.75 -3.65
CA TYR A 92 -21.23 8.34 -4.55
C TYR A 92 -21.64 7.39 -5.66
N LEU A 93 -22.88 7.54 -6.13
CA LEU A 93 -23.34 7.04 -7.40
C LEU A 93 -23.55 8.23 -8.33
N ALA A 94 -22.85 8.25 -9.46
CA ALA A 94 -23.01 9.24 -10.52
C ALA A 94 -23.77 8.63 -11.70
N ALA A 95 -24.78 9.32 -12.18
CA ALA A 95 -25.53 8.94 -13.39
C ALA A 95 -26.21 10.16 -14.01
N GLU A 96 -26.95 9.95 -15.10
CA GLU A 96 -27.86 10.97 -15.66
C GLU A 96 -28.81 11.49 -14.55
N ALA A 97 -28.96 12.82 -14.46
CA ALA A 97 -29.68 13.47 -13.36
C ALA A 97 -31.11 12.92 -13.18
N ALA A 98 -31.87 12.76 -14.27
CA ALA A 98 -33.21 12.19 -14.20
C ALA A 98 -33.25 10.75 -13.70
N ALA A 99 -32.22 9.96 -13.98
CA ALA A 99 -32.12 8.56 -13.55
C ALA A 99 -31.76 8.43 -12.07
N VAL A 100 -30.87 9.27 -11.55
CA VAL A 100 -30.41 9.20 -10.16
C VAL A 100 -31.37 9.87 -9.18
N GLU A 101 -32.12 10.89 -9.61
CA GLU A 101 -33.05 11.66 -8.77
C GLU A 101 -34.11 10.77 -8.12
N GLY A 102 -34.69 9.84 -8.88
CA GLY A 102 -35.70 8.89 -8.38
C GLY A 102 -35.20 7.94 -7.28
N HIS A 103 -33.90 7.84 -7.09
CA HIS A 103 -33.25 6.97 -6.09
C HIS A 103 -32.46 7.72 -5.01
N ALA A 104 -32.37 9.06 -5.11
CA ALA A 104 -31.51 9.89 -4.29
C ALA A 104 -31.82 9.76 -2.79
N ASP A 105 -33.10 9.75 -2.39
CA ASP A 105 -33.51 9.60 -0.98
C ASP A 105 -33.14 8.21 -0.42
N LEU A 106 -33.36 7.16 -1.21
CA LEU A 106 -33.01 5.80 -0.82
C LEU A 106 -31.47 5.66 -0.63
N LEU A 107 -30.70 6.17 -1.59
CA LEU A 107 -29.25 6.13 -1.54
C LEU A 107 -28.70 6.91 -0.33
N HIS A 108 -29.21 8.12 -0.13
CA HIS A 108 -28.81 8.94 1.02
C HIS A 108 -29.15 8.27 2.37
N ALA A 109 -30.33 7.66 2.48
CA ALA A 109 -30.71 6.88 3.67
C ALA A 109 -29.80 5.66 3.90
N LYS A 110 -29.10 5.19 2.86
CA LYS A 110 -28.09 4.13 2.94
C LYS A 110 -26.65 4.65 3.04
N GLY A 111 -26.45 5.95 3.19
CA GLY A 111 -25.14 6.56 3.32
C GLY A 111 -24.40 6.74 2.00
N VAL A 112 -25.07 6.67 0.85
CA VAL A 112 -24.49 6.91 -0.47
C VAL A 112 -24.95 8.28 -0.96
N GLY A 113 -24.02 9.11 -1.40
CA GLY A 113 -24.30 10.37 -2.08
C GLY A 113 -24.68 10.15 -3.54
N THR A 114 -25.20 11.18 -4.17
CA THR A 114 -25.60 11.14 -5.58
C THR A 114 -25.03 12.32 -6.35
N ILE A 115 -24.61 12.05 -7.60
CA ILE A 115 -24.15 13.05 -8.55
C ILE A 115 -24.99 12.89 -9.82
N GLY A 116 -25.86 13.84 -10.08
CA GLY A 116 -26.71 13.90 -11.26
C GLY A 116 -26.05 14.75 -12.34
N VAL A 117 -25.82 14.20 -13.52
CA VAL A 117 -25.19 14.88 -14.65
C VAL A 117 -26.22 15.06 -15.78
N ASP A 118 -26.21 16.22 -16.43
CA ASP A 118 -26.95 16.50 -17.64
C ASP A 118 -26.03 17.07 -18.76
N ASP A 119 -26.59 17.50 -19.85
CA ASP A 119 -25.81 18.05 -20.99
C ASP A 119 -25.01 19.33 -20.63
N GLY A 120 -25.34 19.99 -19.51
CA GLY A 120 -24.67 21.19 -19.01
C GLY A 120 -23.59 20.90 -17.96
N GLY A 121 -23.45 19.65 -17.56
CA GLY A 121 -22.51 19.24 -16.48
C GLY A 121 -23.24 18.66 -15.27
N VAL A 122 -22.71 18.84 -14.04
CA VAL A 122 -23.34 18.36 -12.83
C VAL A 122 -24.55 19.25 -12.49
N ALA A 123 -25.75 18.70 -12.65
CA ALA A 123 -27.02 19.38 -12.35
C ALA A 123 -27.43 19.24 -10.87
N ALA A 124 -27.01 18.15 -10.21
CA ALA A 124 -27.33 17.89 -8.80
C ALA A 124 -26.17 17.17 -8.10
N TRP A 125 -25.86 17.63 -6.89
CA TRP A 125 -24.87 17.00 -6.03
C TRP A 125 -25.45 16.88 -4.62
N ARG A 126 -25.48 15.66 -4.08
CA ARG A 126 -25.95 15.40 -2.73
C ARG A 126 -24.92 14.57 -1.97
N ASP A 127 -24.33 15.18 -0.96
CA ASP A 127 -23.35 14.51 -0.12
C ASP A 127 -24.00 13.44 0.75
N PRO A 128 -23.33 12.29 0.97
CA PRO A 128 -23.79 11.30 1.93
C PRO A 128 -23.53 11.78 3.36
N PRO A 129 -24.24 11.23 4.37
CA PRO A 129 -23.79 11.37 5.74
C PRO A 129 -22.37 10.80 5.88
N ALA A 130 -21.54 11.50 6.67
CA ALA A 130 -20.16 11.10 6.86
C ALA A 130 -20.05 9.74 7.54
N ALA A 131 -19.28 8.82 6.95
CA ALA A 131 -18.93 7.56 7.60
C ALA A 131 -17.71 7.74 8.52
N GLU A 132 -17.65 6.92 9.57
CA GLU A 132 -16.47 6.85 10.44
C GLU A 132 -15.30 6.19 9.70
N SER A 133 -14.08 6.56 10.09
CA SER A 133 -12.86 5.91 9.56
C SER A 133 -12.77 4.47 10.06
N THR A 134 -12.62 3.53 9.15
CA THR A 134 -12.41 2.10 9.45
C THR A 134 -10.99 1.68 9.07
N ALA A 135 -10.57 0.50 9.50
CA ALA A 135 -9.27 -0.05 9.07
C ALA A 135 -9.17 -0.18 7.54
N GLU A 136 -10.28 -0.52 6.85
CA GLU A 136 -10.31 -0.61 5.39
C GLU A 136 -10.18 0.77 4.74
N VAL A 137 -10.78 1.83 5.31
CA VAL A 137 -10.59 3.21 4.86
C VAL A 137 -9.14 3.64 5.03
N ALA A 138 -8.50 3.29 6.15
CA ALA A 138 -7.09 3.58 6.38
C ALA A 138 -6.18 2.89 5.36
N ASP A 139 -6.47 1.64 4.98
CA ASP A 139 -5.75 0.91 3.95
C ASP A 139 -5.88 1.58 2.56
N VAL A 140 -7.11 1.94 2.17
CA VAL A 140 -7.36 2.63 0.89
C VAL A 140 -6.70 4.00 0.89
N ARG A 141 -6.81 4.75 2.01
CA ARG A 141 -6.14 6.04 2.19
C ARG A 141 -4.62 5.92 1.99
N GLY A 142 -4.00 4.93 2.62
CA GLY A 142 -2.58 4.65 2.46
C GLY A 142 -2.20 4.41 1.01
N GLN A 143 -2.95 3.58 0.29
CA GLN A 143 -2.71 3.30 -1.13
C GLN A 143 -2.91 4.52 -2.02
N LEU A 144 -3.94 5.35 -1.75
CA LEU A 144 -4.18 6.61 -2.46
C LEU A 144 -3.04 7.59 -2.26
N SER A 145 -2.66 7.82 -1.01
CA SER A 145 -1.57 8.73 -0.67
C SER A 145 -0.28 8.38 -1.40
N LEU A 146 -0.01 7.10 -1.63
CA LEU A 146 1.14 6.63 -2.40
C LEU A 146 1.07 6.99 -3.89
N ARG A 147 -0.11 7.21 -4.44
CA ARG A 147 -0.34 7.48 -5.87
C ARG A 147 -0.60 8.95 -6.16
N ALA A 148 -1.45 9.61 -5.39
CA ALA A 148 -1.86 10.99 -5.58
C ALA A 148 -0.83 12.00 -5.03
N GLY A 149 0.07 11.58 -4.16
CA GLY A 149 0.91 12.50 -3.44
C GLY A 149 2.24 12.77 -4.09
N GLY A 150 2.39 13.92 -4.68
CA GLY A 150 3.65 14.65 -4.72
C GLY A 150 4.14 15.08 -3.32
N ALA A 151 3.43 14.75 -2.24
CA ALA A 151 3.77 15.04 -0.86
C ALA A 151 4.66 13.91 -0.31
N GLU A 152 5.83 14.29 0.11
CA GLU A 152 6.72 13.69 1.11
C GLU A 152 6.28 12.33 1.70
N PHE A 153 6.16 11.29 0.87
CA PHE A 153 6.24 9.93 1.35
C PHE A 153 7.69 9.65 1.73
N GLY A 154 8.04 10.22 2.86
CA GLY A 154 9.28 9.96 3.56
C GLY A 154 9.31 8.56 4.12
N GLY A 155 9.65 7.60 3.27
CA GLY A 155 10.47 6.52 3.72
C GLY A 155 9.95 5.52 4.73
N ASP A 156 8.64 5.23 4.82
CA ASP A 156 8.20 4.26 5.82
C ASP A 156 8.63 2.82 5.48
N VAL A 157 8.64 2.41 4.21
CA VAL A 157 9.28 1.13 3.81
C VAL A 157 10.78 1.16 4.09
N THR A 158 11.43 2.32 4.06
CA THR A 158 12.85 2.40 4.37
C THR A 158 13.16 2.15 5.84
N THR A 159 12.18 2.29 6.72
CA THR A 159 12.29 1.90 8.14
C THR A 159 12.27 0.38 8.32
N LEU A 160 11.74 -0.38 7.34
CA LEU A 160 11.82 -1.83 7.32
C LEU A 160 13.20 -2.32 6.85
N SER A 161 14.25 -1.84 7.52
CA SER A 161 15.65 -2.07 7.13
C SER A 161 16.27 -3.35 7.70
N LEU A 162 15.57 -4.08 8.58
CA LEU A 162 16.11 -5.27 9.24
C LEU A 162 15.89 -6.53 8.39
N ALA A 163 16.96 -7.26 8.09
CA ALA A 163 16.88 -8.50 7.32
C ALA A 163 16.04 -9.59 8.00
N GLN A 164 16.08 -9.64 9.35
CA GLN A 164 15.29 -10.59 10.15
C GLN A 164 14.02 -9.92 10.71
N PRO A 165 12.83 -10.24 10.14
CA PRO A 165 11.59 -9.53 10.48
C PRO A 165 11.03 -9.85 11.87
N LEU A 166 11.45 -10.94 12.53
CA LEU A 166 11.08 -11.19 13.94
C LEU A 166 11.50 -10.05 14.87
N ASN A 167 12.55 -9.31 14.51
CA ASN A 167 13.00 -8.16 15.29
C ASN A 167 11.92 -7.05 15.37
N TYR A 168 10.98 -6.96 14.41
CA TYR A 168 9.86 -6.01 14.48
C TYR A 168 8.77 -6.41 15.48
N LEU A 169 8.75 -7.67 15.92
CA LEU A 169 7.85 -8.15 16.97
C LEU A 169 8.42 -7.93 18.38
N ALA A 170 9.73 -7.71 18.52
CA ALA A 170 10.36 -7.51 19.83
C ALA A 170 9.80 -6.29 20.60
N PRO A 171 9.58 -5.12 19.97
CA PRO A 171 8.93 -3.98 20.65
C PRO A 171 7.52 -4.29 21.13
N VAL A 172 6.76 -5.13 20.40
CA VAL A 172 5.41 -5.56 20.82
C VAL A 172 5.47 -6.40 22.08
N VAL A 173 6.39 -7.36 22.15
CA VAL A 173 6.60 -8.20 23.34
C VAL A 173 7.01 -7.35 24.56
N ALA A 174 7.91 -6.37 24.35
CA ALA A 174 8.34 -5.46 25.42
C ALA A 174 7.17 -4.64 25.96
N VAL A 175 6.39 -4.02 25.07
CA VAL A 175 5.23 -3.17 25.44
C VAL A 175 4.09 -4.00 26.05
N ASP A 176 3.81 -5.20 25.55
CA ASP A 176 2.80 -6.10 26.14
C ASP A 176 3.16 -6.49 27.58
N ARG A 177 4.45 -6.64 27.87
CA ARG A 177 4.95 -7.05 29.19
C ARG A 177 5.07 -5.90 30.19
N HIS A 178 5.61 -4.76 29.75
CA HIS A 178 5.97 -3.65 30.64
C HIS A 178 4.95 -2.49 30.61
N GLY A 179 3.99 -2.52 29.69
CA GLY A 179 3.09 -1.40 29.38
C GLY A 179 3.73 -0.41 28.40
N PRO A 180 3.08 0.73 28.15
CA PRO A 180 3.59 1.76 27.26
C PRO A 180 4.96 2.31 27.72
N LEU A 181 5.95 2.33 26.80
CA LEU A 181 7.33 2.74 27.07
C LEU A 181 7.72 3.97 26.25
N GLY A 182 8.59 4.81 26.79
CA GLY A 182 9.27 5.87 26.05
C GLY A 182 10.16 5.28 24.94
N ARG A 183 10.53 6.11 23.94
CA ARG A 183 11.34 5.63 22.80
C ARG A 183 12.69 5.07 23.25
N ASP A 184 13.40 5.84 24.08
CA ASP A 184 14.74 5.46 24.54
C ASP A 184 14.66 4.26 25.51
N GLU A 185 13.68 4.28 26.42
CA GLU A 185 13.42 3.18 27.36
C GLU A 185 13.11 1.87 26.61
N LEU A 186 12.33 1.92 25.54
CA LEU A 186 12.03 0.75 24.70
C LEU A 186 13.29 0.26 23.98
N ALA A 187 14.11 1.16 23.44
CA ALA A 187 15.36 0.81 22.78
C ALA A 187 16.36 0.16 23.78
N ASP A 188 16.47 0.70 24.99
CA ASP A 188 17.30 0.15 26.07
C ASP A 188 16.80 -1.23 26.51
N THR A 189 15.50 -1.40 26.70
CA THR A 189 14.88 -2.71 27.02
C THR A 189 15.22 -3.76 25.96
N LEU A 190 15.17 -3.38 24.67
CA LEU A 190 15.53 -4.29 23.57
C LEU A 190 17.03 -4.62 23.56
N ALA A 191 17.89 -3.68 23.95
CA ALA A 191 19.32 -3.93 24.06
C ALA A 191 19.63 -4.87 25.23
N ASP A 192 19.03 -4.65 26.39
CA ASP A 192 19.30 -5.37 27.62
C ASP A 192 18.67 -6.77 27.66
N GLU A 193 17.37 -6.87 27.34
CA GLU A 193 16.62 -8.13 27.47
C GLU A 193 16.64 -8.98 26.18
N TYR A 194 16.69 -8.34 24.99
CA TYR A 194 16.71 -9.05 23.71
C TYR A 194 18.12 -9.20 23.11
N GLY A 195 19.07 -8.42 23.63
CA GLY A 195 20.45 -8.40 23.13
C GLY A 195 20.56 -7.83 21.70
N PHE A 196 19.72 -6.85 21.35
CA PHE A 196 19.62 -6.32 20.00
C PHE A 196 20.02 -4.84 19.93
N GLY A 197 21.24 -4.57 19.47
CA GLY A 197 21.80 -3.22 19.40
C GLY A 197 21.14 -2.25 18.38
N ALA A 198 20.24 -2.73 17.53
CA ALA A 198 19.49 -1.91 16.59
C ALA A 198 18.02 -1.70 17.05
N GLY A 199 17.83 -1.49 18.36
CA GLY A 199 16.50 -1.31 18.98
C GLY A 199 15.69 -0.22 18.34
N GLU A 200 16.28 0.94 18.00
CA GLU A 200 15.59 2.03 17.31
C GLU A 200 15.01 1.61 15.95
N ALA A 201 15.75 0.82 15.17
CA ALA A 201 15.27 0.33 13.88
C ALA A 201 14.12 -0.68 14.05
N ALA A 202 14.13 -1.49 15.11
CA ALA A 202 13.03 -2.38 15.42
C ALA A 202 11.76 -1.62 15.82
N VAL A 203 11.89 -0.59 16.67
CA VAL A 203 10.79 0.29 17.09
C VAL A 203 10.21 1.05 15.87
N ALA A 204 11.09 1.65 15.06
CA ALA A 204 10.66 2.34 13.84
C ALA A 204 9.91 1.40 12.89
N GLY A 205 10.42 0.19 12.66
CA GLY A 205 9.77 -0.81 11.82
C GLY A 205 8.45 -1.32 12.41
N ALA A 206 8.36 -1.55 13.72
CA ALA A 206 7.10 -1.93 14.38
C ALA A 206 6.02 -0.85 14.24
N ARG A 207 6.41 0.43 14.34
CA ARG A 207 5.51 1.56 14.09
C ARG A 207 5.05 1.63 12.63
N ALA A 208 5.98 1.49 11.68
CA ALA A 208 5.68 1.48 10.26
C ALA A 208 4.71 0.33 9.90
N LEU A 209 4.86 -0.82 10.55
CA LEU A 209 3.93 -1.96 10.41
C LEU A 209 2.60 -1.78 11.17
N GLY A 210 2.39 -0.63 11.81
CA GLY A 210 1.16 -0.34 12.55
C GLY A 210 0.99 -1.17 13.84
N LEU A 211 2.06 -1.73 14.38
CA LEU A 211 2.04 -2.53 15.61
C LEU A 211 2.10 -1.68 16.89
N LEU A 212 2.76 -0.52 16.81
CA LEU A 212 2.89 0.42 17.91
C LEU A 212 2.27 1.78 17.56
N THR A 213 1.83 2.50 18.59
CA THR A 213 1.36 3.88 18.47
C THR A 213 2.48 4.80 17.96
N THR A 214 2.12 5.83 17.19
CA THR A 214 3.10 6.76 16.60
C THR A 214 3.71 7.71 17.64
N ALA A 215 2.92 8.13 18.64
CA ALA A 215 3.35 9.01 19.72
C ALA A 215 3.94 8.20 20.89
N ALA A 216 4.97 8.74 21.54
CA ALA A 216 5.48 8.20 22.82
C ALA A 216 4.62 8.71 24.00
N PRO A 217 4.44 7.92 25.08
CA PRO A 217 4.94 6.55 25.23
C PRO A 217 4.27 5.60 24.23
N HIS A 218 5.06 4.70 23.61
CA HIS A 218 4.57 3.75 22.63
C HIS A 218 3.80 2.63 23.33
N GLY A 219 2.52 2.50 23.00
CA GLY A 219 1.64 1.37 23.34
C GLY A 219 1.39 0.49 22.13
N CYS A 220 0.81 -0.68 22.33
CA CYS A 220 0.28 -1.47 21.22
C CYS A 220 -0.92 -0.76 20.58
N THR A 221 -1.04 -0.90 19.27
CA THR A 221 -2.29 -0.63 18.53
C THR A 221 -3.19 -1.87 18.59
N ASP A 222 -4.41 -1.81 18.06
CA ASP A 222 -5.27 -3.00 17.91
C ASP A 222 -4.54 -4.12 17.13
N GLN A 223 -3.73 -3.77 16.13
CA GLN A 223 -2.91 -4.73 15.40
C GLN A 223 -1.74 -5.26 16.25
N GLY A 224 -1.15 -4.42 17.09
CA GLY A 224 -0.13 -4.80 18.07
C GLY A 224 -0.68 -5.77 19.12
N ASP A 225 -1.86 -5.51 19.66
CA ASP A 225 -2.55 -6.38 20.63
C ASP A 225 -2.90 -7.74 20.02
N LEU A 226 -3.35 -7.75 18.76
CA LEU A 226 -3.54 -8.99 18.01
C LEU A 226 -2.22 -9.75 17.84
N ALA A 227 -1.15 -9.05 17.48
CA ALA A 227 0.17 -9.65 17.34
C ALA A 227 0.68 -10.23 18.68
N ALA A 228 0.53 -9.50 19.78
CA ALA A 228 0.87 -9.97 21.13
C ALA A 228 0.05 -11.23 21.50
N THR A 229 -1.22 -11.25 21.16
CA THR A 229 -2.09 -12.42 21.39
C THR A 229 -1.60 -13.65 20.62
N VAL A 230 -1.26 -13.49 19.35
CA VAL A 230 -0.70 -14.59 18.52
C VAL A 230 0.64 -15.06 19.09
N LEU A 231 1.51 -14.14 19.50
CA LEU A 231 2.80 -14.45 20.11
C LEU A 231 2.63 -15.27 21.38
N ARG A 232 1.78 -14.86 22.32
CA ARG A 232 1.48 -15.63 23.54
C ARG A 232 0.91 -17.00 23.22
N GLY A 233 -0.03 -17.08 22.28
CA GLY A 233 -0.60 -18.37 21.81
C GLY A 233 0.46 -19.30 21.20
N TYR A 234 1.56 -18.74 20.70
CA TYR A 234 2.71 -19.48 20.16
C TYR A 234 3.80 -19.74 21.20
N GLY A 235 3.58 -19.37 22.46
CA GLY A 235 4.55 -19.56 23.56
C GLY A 235 5.69 -18.55 23.54
N VAL A 236 5.44 -17.32 23.10
CA VAL A 236 6.35 -16.19 23.16
C VAL A 236 5.73 -15.15 24.10
N GLU A 237 6.15 -15.17 25.37
CA GLU A 237 5.68 -14.27 26.41
C GLU A 237 6.74 -13.25 26.84
N THR A 238 8.01 -13.54 26.52
CA THR A 238 9.16 -12.73 26.88
C THR A 238 10.05 -12.46 25.67
N LEU A 239 10.94 -11.47 25.81
CA LEU A 239 11.96 -11.18 24.79
C LEU A 239 12.95 -12.35 24.63
N ASP A 240 13.21 -13.10 25.70
CA ASP A 240 14.03 -14.31 25.65
C ASP A 240 13.38 -15.40 24.80
N ASP A 241 12.07 -15.61 24.95
CA ASP A 241 11.32 -16.57 24.13
C ASP A 241 11.42 -16.18 22.64
N LEU A 242 11.22 -14.91 22.33
CA LEU A 242 11.33 -14.42 20.95
C LEU A 242 12.76 -14.59 20.42
N ARG A 243 13.77 -14.36 21.25
CA ARG A 243 15.19 -14.60 20.90
C ARG A 243 15.45 -16.06 20.59
N LEU A 244 14.91 -17.00 21.38
CA LEU A 244 15.00 -18.42 21.09
C LEU A 244 14.39 -18.77 19.74
N ARG A 245 13.17 -18.26 19.43
CA ARG A 245 12.54 -18.47 18.12
C ARG A 245 13.37 -17.92 16.96
N LYS A 246 13.98 -16.74 17.16
CA LYS A 246 14.89 -16.17 16.17
C LYS A 246 16.15 -17.03 15.97
N ASP A 247 16.72 -17.53 17.04
CA ASP A 247 17.93 -18.39 16.98
C ASP A 247 17.65 -19.73 16.27
N GLU A 248 16.46 -20.30 16.45
CA GLU A 248 15.99 -21.49 15.73
C GLU A 248 15.92 -21.27 14.20
N THR A 249 15.82 -20.03 13.73
CA THR A 249 15.82 -19.70 12.29
C THR A 249 17.22 -19.56 11.69
N ARG A 250 18.30 -19.77 12.43
CA ARG A 250 19.66 -19.68 11.89
C ARG A 250 19.87 -20.70 10.77
N GLY A 251 20.23 -20.21 9.58
CA GLY A 251 20.40 -21.04 8.38
C GLY A 251 19.09 -21.47 7.72
N SER A 252 17.95 -20.96 8.19
CA SER A 252 16.62 -21.23 7.65
C SER A 252 15.78 -19.95 7.57
N THR A 253 14.49 -20.07 7.33
CA THR A 253 13.55 -18.94 7.30
C THR A 253 12.48 -19.09 8.39
N VAL A 254 11.86 -17.98 8.81
CA VAL A 254 10.72 -18.02 9.75
C VAL A 254 9.59 -18.86 9.19
N ALA A 255 9.33 -18.76 7.89
CA ALA A 255 8.30 -19.54 7.20
C ALA A 255 8.53 -21.07 7.24
N ALA A 256 9.79 -21.49 7.26
CA ALA A 256 10.13 -22.91 7.31
C ALA A 256 10.09 -23.49 8.74
N VAL A 257 10.40 -22.67 9.76
CA VAL A 257 10.53 -23.14 11.15
C VAL A 257 9.34 -22.75 12.02
N HIS A 258 8.80 -21.53 11.80
CA HIS A 258 7.74 -20.93 12.62
C HIS A 258 6.65 -20.36 11.72
N GLU A 259 5.95 -21.23 10.99
CA GLU A 259 4.92 -20.81 10.03
C GLU A 259 3.87 -19.83 10.60
N PRO A 260 3.33 -20.00 11.83
CA PRO A 260 2.37 -19.04 12.39
C PRO A 260 2.95 -17.63 12.54
N LEU A 261 4.23 -17.49 12.92
CA LEU A 261 4.90 -16.19 13.01
C LEU A 261 5.18 -15.58 11.63
N ALA A 262 5.49 -16.42 10.64
CA ALA A 262 5.64 -15.97 9.25
C ALA A 262 4.32 -15.45 8.68
N VAL A 263 3.19 -16.12 8.97
CA VAL A 263 1.85 -15.67 8.59
C VAL A 263 1.49 -14.35 9.25
N LEU A 264 1.76 -14.20 10.56
CA LEU A 264 1.57 -12.94 11.28
C LEU A 264 2.34 -11.79 10.61
N LEU A 265 3.65 -11.98 10.41
CA LEU A 265 4.52 -10.96 9.78
C LEU A 265 4.08 -10.64 8.35
N ARG A 266 3.74 -11.66 7.55
CA ARG A 266 3.24 -11.46 6.18
C ARG A 266 1.97 -10.62 6.17
N ASN A 267 1.04 -10.84 7.11
CA ASN A 267 -0.15 -10.02 7.23
C ASN A 267 0.18 -8.58 7.61
N CYS A 268 1.14 -8.35 8.52
CA CYS A 268 1.62 -7.00 8.85
C CYS A 268 2.22 -6.31 7.62
N PHE A 269 3.08 -6.99 6.87
CA PHE A 269 3.69 -6.44 5.65
C PHE A 269 2.67 -6.17 4.54
N THR A 270 1.70 -7.06 4.36
CA THR A 270 0.65 -6.86 3.34
C THR A 270 -0.25 -5.66 3.64
N ARG A 271 -0.45 -5.35 4.92
CA ARG A 271 -1.22 -4.18 5.36
C ARG A 271 -0.44 -2.86 5.26
N HIS A 272 0.89 -2.93 5.23
CA HIS A 272 1.70 -1.74 4.98
C HIS A 272 1.49 -1.29 3.52
N PRO A 273 1.03 -0.04 3.27
CA PRO A 273 0.57 0.38 1.94
C PRO A 273 1.61 0.18 0.84
N GLU A 274 2.83 0.70 1.02
CA GLU A 274 3.90 0.56 0.03
C GLU A 274 4.33 -0.90 -0.17
N PHE A 275 4.45 -1.64 0.93
CA PHE A 275 4.86 -3.04 0.89
C PHE A 275 3.77 -3.91 0.24
N GLY A 276 2.51 -3.62 0.52
CA GLY A 276 1.37 -4.29 -0.13
C GLY A 276 1.37 -4.11 -1.64
N LEU A 277 1.62 -2.88 -2.13
CA LEU A 277 1.74 -2.60 -3.57
C LEU A 277 2.96 -3.29 -4.20
N LEU A 278 4.07 -3.32 -3.47
CA LEU A 278 5.27 -4.02 -3.92
C LEU A 278 5.04 -5.54 -4.02
N LEU A 279 4.32 -6.14 -3.09
CA LEU A 279 3.91 -7.55 -3.15
C LEU A 279 2.93 -7.81 -4.31
N GLU A 280 2.03 -6.88 -4.59
CA GLU A 280 1.14 -6.95 -5.75
C GLU A 280 1.94 -6.91 -7.06
N ALA A 281 2.89 -5.98 -7.18
CA ALA A 281 3.78 -5.89 -8.34
C ALA A 281 4.57 -7.19 -8.56
N LEU A 282 5.15 -7.74 -7.50
CA LEU A 282 5.86 -9.03 -7.55
C LEU A 282 4.98 -10.16 -8.06
N ARG A 283 3.75 -10.30 -7.57
CA ARG A 283 2.83 -11.37 -7.96
C ARG A 283 2.42 -11.30 -9.44
N LYS A 284 2.36 -10.10 -10.00
CA LYS A 284 2.01 -9.88 -11.41
C LYS A 284 3.11 -10.33 -12.38
N GLU A 285 4.36 -10.41 -11.93
CA GLU A 285 5.49 -10.88 -12.76
C GLU A 285 5.53 -12.41 -12.92
N GLY A 286 4.74 -13.15 -12.16
CA GLY A 286 4.71 -14.62 -12.22
C GLY A 286 5.69 -15.28 -11.24
N PRO A 287 5.92 -16.61 -11.37
CA PRO A 287 6.63 -17.40 -10.37
C PRO A 287 8.15 -17.12 -10.31
N ARG A 288 8.71 -16.60 -11.38
CA ARG A 288 10.13 -16.17 -11.45
C ARG A 288 10.19 -14.72 -11.89
N VAL A 289 10.56 -13.86 -10.96
CA VAL A 289 10.59 -12.43 -11.17
C VAL A 289 12.00 -12.00 -11.55
N HIS A 290 12.13 -11.44 -12.73
CA HIS A 290 13.35 -10.74 -13.12
C HIS A 290 13.35 -9.35 -12.49
N PHE A 291 14.46 -8.97 -11.85
CA PHE A 291 14.48 -7.72 -11.08
C PHE A 291 14.20 -6.46 -11.93
N LEU A 292 14.68 -6.44 -13.18
CA LEU A 292 14.45 -5.30 -14.08
C LEU A 292 12.99 -5.21 -14.54
N ASP A 293 12.30 -6.36 -14.73
CA ASP A 293 10.87 -6.38 -15.04
C ASP A 293 10.05 -5.82 -13.87
N LEU A 294 10.45 -6.18 -12.63
CA LEU A 294 9.86 -5.57 -11.44
C LEU A 294 10.09 -4.06 -11.38
N LEU A 295 11.31 -3.58 -11.70
CA LEU A 295 11.58 -2.13 -11.76
C LEU A 295 10.73 -1.45 -12.83
N GLU A 296 10.63 -2.03 -14.03
CA GLU A 296 9.77 -1.51 -15.10
C GLU A 296 8.33 -1.37 -14.62
N ARG A 297 7.77 -2.42 -14.03
CA ARG A 297 6.41 -2.39 -13.48
C ARG A 297 6.23 -1.33 -12.41
N LEU A 298 7.16 -1.25 -11.46
CA LEU A 298 7.08 -0.25 -10.39
C LEU A 298 7.16 1.18 -10.94
N VAL A 299 8.03 1.43 -11.91
CA VAL A 299 8.13 2.76 -12.54
C VAL A 299 6.86 3.13 -13.29
N ARG A 300 6.20 2.18 -13.96
CA ARG A 300 5.01 2.42 -14.78
C ARG A 300 3.71 2.43 -13.99
N GLU A 301 3.55 1.50 -13.04
CA GLU A 301 2.27 1.31 -12.35
C GLU A 301 2.28 1.93 -10.93
N TYR A 302 3.47 2.05 -10.31
CA TYR A 302 3.62 2.48 -8.91
C TYR A 302 4.83 3.41 -8.72
N PRO A 303 4.92 4.55 -9.46
CA PRO A 303 6.11 5.41 -9.47
C PRO A 303 6.47 5.93 -8.08
N ASN A 304 5.50 6.23 -7.22
CA ASN A 304 5.76 6.68 -5.85
C ASN A 304 6.36 5.57 -4.98
N VAL A 305 5.90 4.31 -5.14
CA VAL A 305 6.52 3.15 -4.46
C VAL A 305 7.94 2.95 -4.95
N PHE A 306 8.19 3.07 -6.27
CA PHE A 306 9.54 3.03 -6.81
C PHE A 306 10.43 4.12 -6.20
N LEU A 307 9.97 5.36 -6.19
CA LEU A 307 10.72 6.49 -5.64
C LEU A 307 10.93 6.37 -4.12
N GLY A 308 9.92 5.92 -3.37
CA GLY A 308 9.95 5.80 -1.92
C GLY A 308 10.73 4.58 -1.43
N ALA A 309 10.35 3.39 -1.91
CA ALA A 309 10.84 2.11 -1.40
C ALA A 309 12.14 1.64 -2.07
N VAL A 310 12.31 1.91 -3.37
CA VAL A 310 13.39 1.33 -4.18
C VAL A 310 14.57 2.29 -4.35
N CYS A 311 14.31 3.61 -4.48
CA CYS A 311 15.36 4.57 -4.75
C CYS A 311 16.14 4.98 -3.51
N THR A 312 17.45 5.22 -3.66
CA THR A 312 18.24 5.97 -2.66
C THR A 312 17.72 7.41 -2.56
N SER A 313 18.00 8.10 -1.45
CA SER A 313 17.61 9.53 -1.31
C SER A 313 18.16 10.39 -2.46
N ARG A 314 19.42 10.16 -2.86
CA ARG A 314 20.04 10.84 -4.00
C ARG A 314 19.48 10.38 -5.34
N GLY A 315 19.25 9.08 -5.50
CA GLY A 315 18.71 8.47 -6.72
C GLY A 315 17.28 8.92 -7.01
N ARG A 316 16.51 9.25 -5.97
CA ARG A 316 15.10 9.68 -6.08
C ARG A 316 14.94 10.94 -6.94
N GLU A 317 15.78 11.95 -6.76
CA GLU A 317 15.73 13.18 -7.57
C GLU A 317 16.03 12.87 -9.03
N ARG A 318 17.05 12.06 -9.30
CA ARG A 318 17.40 11.62 -10.65
C ARG A 318 16.27 10.81 -11.29
N ALA A 319 15.68 9.88 -10.54
CA ALA A 319 14.57 9.06 -11.02
C ALA A 319 13.34 9.91 -11.34
N ARG A 320 12.96 10.84 -10.46
CA ARG A 320 11.85 11.77 -10.69
C ARG A 320 12.06 12.59 -11.96
N SER A 321 13.25 13.17 -12.15
CA SER A 321 13.57 13.93 -13.35
C SER A 321 13.50 13.10 -14.64
N LEU A 322 13.84 11.81 -14.59
CA LEU A 322 13.69 10.90 -15.75
C LEU A 322 12.21 10.57 -16.02
N ILE A 323 11.42 10.37 -14.99
CA ILE A 323 9.96 10.14 -15.09
C ILE A 323 9.28 11.37 -15.72
N GLU A 324 9.54 12.55 -15.19
CA GLU A 324 8.96 13.81 -15.69
C GLU A 324 9.31 14.12 -17.16
N ARG A 325 10.47 13.64 -17.64
CA ARG A 325 10.90 13.80 -19.03
C ARG A 325 10.41 12.68 -19.96
N GLY A 326 9.69 11.68 -19.44
CA GLY A 326 9.28 10.50 -20.20
C GLY A 326 10.42 9.55 -20.55
N GLU A 327 11.60 9.66 -19.90
CA GLU A 327 12.78 8.80 -20.12
C GLU A 327 12.78 7.58 -19.18
N THR A 328 11.61 7.10 -18.80
CA THR A 328 11.42 6.03 -17.80
C THR A 328 12.17 4.73 -18.12
N ALA A 329 12.28 4.39 -19.41
CA ALA A 329 12.99 3.19 -19.86
C ALA A 329 14.46 3.12 -19.39
N ARG A 330 15.09 4.25 -19.10
CA ARG A 330 16.45 4.29 -18.57
C ARG A 330 16.56 3.79 -17.13
N LEU A 331 15.47 3.85 -16.37
CA LEU A 331 15.44 3.42 -14.97
C LEU A 331 15.52 1.90 -14.79
N TYR A 332 15.28 1.12 -15.84
CA TYR A 332 15.34 -0.33 -15.83
C TYR A 332 16.16 -0.92 -17.00
N GLY A 333 16.36 -0.17 -18.09
CA GLY A 333 17.13 -0.62 -19.26
C GLY A 333 18.59 -0.17 -19.26
N ASP A 334 18.95 0.91 -18.55
CA ASP A 334 20.31 1.46 -18.49
C ASP A 334 20.95 1.13 -17.14
N ARG A 335 21.96 0.21 -17.19
CA ARG A 335 22.63 -0.31 -15.98
C ARG A 335 23.27 0.79 -15.14
N GLU A 336 23.89 1.80 -15.76
CA GLU A 336 24.54 2.90 -15.03
C GLU A 336 23.49 3.76 -14.31
N VAL A 337 22.28 3.85 -14.87
CA VAL A 337 21.19 4.63 -14.28
C VAL A 337 20.56 3.86 -13.13
N TRP A 338 20.10 2.63 -13.34
CA TRP A 338 19.40 1.93 -12.26
C TRP A 338 20.34 1.54 -11.11
N ALA A 339 21.62 1.26 -11.37
CA ALA A 339 22.59 0.99 -10.32
C ALA A 339 22.92 2.21 -9.45
N ASP A 340 22.81 3.43 -9.99
CA ASP A 340 22.97 4.68 -9.22
C ASP A 340 21.71 5.05 -8.42
N VAL A 341 20.55 4.65 -8.91
CA VAL A 341 19.25 5.04 -8.35
C VAL A 341 18.78 4.07 -7.27
N VAL A 342 18.93 2.75 -7.49
CA VAL A 342 18.38 1.71 -6.63
C VAL A 342 19.19 1.52 -5.34
N ARG A 343 18.51 1.26 -4.23
CA ARG A 343 19.14 0.94 -2.95
C ARG A 343 19.65 -0.50 -2.92
N THR A 344 20.86 -0.69 -2.46
CA THR A 344 21.40 -2.04 -2.22
C THR A 344 20.54 -2.86 -1.24
N ASN A 345 19.93 -2.21 -0.25
CA ASN A 345 19.07 -2.87 0.74
C ASN A 345 17.87 -3.60 0.12
N VAL A 346 17.39 -3.18 -1.06
CA VAL A 346 16.31 -3.87 -1.78
C VAL A 346 16.77 -5.28 -2.18
N LEU A 347 18.01 -5.42 -2.63
CA LEU A 347 18.55 -6.69 -3.08
C LEU A 347 18.99 -7.63 -1.94
N PHE A 348 19.14 -7.12 -0.74
CA PHE A 348 19.53 -7.91 0.41
C PHE A 348 18.43 -7.98 1.48
N ASN A 349 18.22 -6.92 2.26
CA ASN A 349 17.33 -6.95 3.41
C ASN A 349 15.89 -7.25 3.02
N PHE A 350 15.41 -6.63 1.95
CA PHE A 350 14.06 -6.86 1.46
C PHE A 350 13.87 -8.29 0.94
N VAL A 351 14.82 -8.83 0.17
CA VAL A 351 14.79 -10.24 -0.25
C VAL A 351 14.79 -11.18 0.96
N GLN A 352 15.60 -10.90 1.98
CA GLN A 352 15.62 -11.72 3.20
C GLN A 352 14.28 -11.65 3.94
N GLN A 353 13.69 -10.46 4.12
CA GLN A 353 12.36 -10.31 4.70
C GLN A 353 11.31 -11.14 3.97
N LEU A 354 11.25 -11.02 2.64
CA LEU A 354 10.31 -11.77 1.81
C LEU A 354 10.50 -13.28 1.90
N LYS A 355 11.74 -13.76 2.02
CA LYS A 355 12.03 -15.18 2.29
C LYS A 355 11.54 -15.60 3.68
N HIS A 356 11.83 -14.80 4.71
CA HIS A 356 11.40 -15.11 6.07
C HIS A 356 9.88 -15.18 6.22
N VAL A 357 9.13 -14.32 5.51
CA VAL A 357 7.66 -14.35 5.55
C VAL A 357 7.04 -15.32 4.53
N GLY A 358 7.87 -16.03 3.76
CA GLY A 358 7.42 -17.05 2.81
C GLY A 358 6.71 -16.48 1.58
N VAL A 359 7.09 -15.28 1.14
CA VAL A 359 6.69 -14.72 -0.16
C VAL A 359 7.67 -15.15 -1.24
N LEU A 360 8.97 -15.12 -0.93
CA LEU A 360 10.00 -15.68 -1.79
C LEU A 360 10.44 -17.05 -1.28
N ALA A 361 10.75 -17.92 -2.22
CA ALA A 361 11.28 -19.25 -1.93
C ALA A 361 12.68 -19.15 -1.27
N PRO A 362 13.04 -20.11 -0.38
CA PRO A 362 14.30 -20.09 0.34
C PRO A 362 15.55 -20.06 -0.58
N GLU A 363 15.48 -20.65 -1.76
CA GLU A 363 16.55 -20.68 -2.77
C GLU A 363 16.79 -19.33 -3.46
N THR A 364 15.89 -18.34 -3.33
CA THR A 364 16.10 -16.99 -3.85
C THR A 364 17.38 -16.40 -3.29
N ARG A 365 18.28 -15.98 -4.17
CA ARG A 365 19.59 -15.44 -3.79
C ARG A 365 19.47 -13.93 -3.52
N SER A 366 19.80 -13.51 -2.31
CA SER A 366 20.00 -12.10 -1.99
C SER A 366 21.39 -11.63 -2.42
N HIS A 367 21.54 -10.32 -2.66
CA HIS A 367 22.81 -9.71 -3.04
C HIS A 367 23.26 -8.67 -2.01
N GLY A 368 24.33 -8.98 -1.28
CA GLY A 368 24.88 -8.10 -0.23
C GLY A 368 26.09 -7.27 -0.66
N GLY A 369 26.50 -7.36 -1.93
CA GLY A 369 27.61 -6.59 -2.49
C GLY A 369 27.20 -5.22 -3.04
N ALA A 370 28.12 -4.58 -3.78
CA ALA A 370 27.80 -3.35 -4.50
C ALA A 370 26.74 -3.64 -5.58
N ILE A 371 25.80 -2.72 -5.75
CA ILE A 371 24.69 -2.91 -6.71
C ILE A 371 25.21 -3.04 -8.15
N ALA A 372 26.35 -2.43 -8.46
CA ALA A 372 27.01 -2.56 -9.75
C ALA A 372 27.45 -4.01 -10.08
N ASP A 373 27.63 -4.86 -9.06
CA ASP A 373 28.04 -6.26 -9.21
C ASP A 373 26.81 -7.21 -9.26
N TYR A 374 25.60 -6.68 -9.13
CA TYR A 374 24.39 -7.47 -9.21
C TYR A 374 24.06 -7.84 -10.65
N ASP A 375 23.89 -9.14 -10.89
CA ASP A 375 23.42 -9.67 -12.18
C ASP A 375 21.98 -10.15 -12.03
N PRO A 376 21.01 -9.44 -12.63
CA PRO A 376 19.59 -9.80 -12.55
C PRO A 376 19.28 -11.14 -13.25
N ASP A 377 20.02 -11.51 -14.30
CA ASP A 377 19.80 -12.75 -15.06
C ASP A 377 20.22 -13.98 -14.26
N GLU A 378 21.29 -13.87 -13.48
CA GLU A 378 21.79 -14.96 -12.64
C GLU A 378 21.02 -15.12 -11.32
N LYS A 379 20.28 -14.08 -10.90
CA LYS A 379 19.64 -14.02 -9.58
C LYS A 379 18.15 -13.63 -9.65
N PRO A 380 17.32 -14.40 -10.36
CA PRO A 380 15.89 -14.15 -10.38
C PRO A 380 15.29 -14.35 -8.97
N TRP A 381 14.26 -13.60 -8.65
CA TRP A 381 13.47 -13.81 -7.44
C TRP A 381 12.43 -14.90 -7.71
N ILE A 382 12.37 -15.90 -6.86
CA ILE A 382 11.48 -17.05 -7.03
C ILE A 382 10.35 -16.90 -6.01
N LEU A 383 9.09 -16.79 -6.48
CA LEU A 383 7.95 -16.78 -5.60
C LEU A 383 7.75 -18.17 -4.98
N ALA A 384 7.38 -18.20 -3.71
CA ALA A 384 7.04 -19.45 -3.04
C ALA A 384 5.68 -19.95 -3.57
N ASP A 385 5.59 -21.25 -3.84
CA ASP A 385 4.34 -21.93 -4.20
C ASP A 385 3.42 -21.98 -2.95
N ARG A 386 2.47 -21.01 -2.84
CA ARG A 386 1.48 -20.98 -1.75
C ARG A 386 0.14 -20.44 -2.22
#